data_4330bf927ee1f8b4e03a361aba31e2d2
#
_entry.id   4330bf927ee1f8b4e03a361aba31e2d2
#
_cell.length_a   1.000
_cell.length_b   1.000
_cell.length_c   1.000
_cell.angle_alpha   90.00
_cell.angle_beta   90.00
_cell.angle_gamma   90.00
#
_symmetry.space_group_name_H-M   'P 1'
#
loop_
_entity.id
_entity.type
_entity.pdbx_description
1 polymer ?
#
loop_
_entity_poly.entity_id
_entity_poly.type
_entity_poly.pdbx_seq_one_letter_code
_entity_poly.pdbx_strand_id
1 'polypeptide(L)'
;MITKEMIENEKGYYAKHFAMDHSLKTNAQNLLWEFNNTRPDESEKRASILQKLFGTCSPMTFIEPNFKCDYGFNIHTHGFAFINFVHLFLMKGP
;
A
#
# COMPACT_ATOMS: atom_id res chain seq x y z
N MET A 1 -9.13 -20.96 0.23
CA MET A 1 -8.62 -19.66 -0.24
C MET A 1 -8.32 -18.74 0.92
N ILE A 2 -7.21 -18.06 0.86
CA ILE A 2 -6.83 -17.09 1.89
C ILE A 2 -7.55 -15.77 1.62
N THR A 3 -8.27 -15.27 2.60
CA THR A 3 -8.97 -14.00 2.48
C THR A 3 -8.12 -12.85 3.04
N LYS A 4 -8.52 -11.64 2.73
CA LYS A 4 -7.88 -10.45 3.27
C LYS A 4 -7.87 -10.45 4.80
N GLU A 5 -8.97 -10.86 5.41
CA GLU A 5 -9.07 -10.93 6.86
C GLU A 5 -8.08 -11.91 7.46
N MET A 6 -7.88 -13.04 6.80
CA MET A 6 -6.93 -14.05 7.27
C MET A 6 -5.50 -13.55 7.22
N ILE A 7 -5.18 -12.75 6.22
CA ILE A 7 -3.84 -12.18 6.08
C ILE A 7 -3.57 -11.12 7.15
N GLU A 8 -4.58 -10.35 7.50
CA GLU A 8 -4.46 -9.34 8.54
C GLU A 8 -4.38 -9.92 9.94
N ASN A 9 -4.65 -11.20 10.08
CA ASN A 9 -4.55 -11.90 11.35
C ASN A 9 -3.11 -12.35 11.58
N GLU A 10 -2.45 -11.77 12.57
CA GLU A 10 -1.05 -12.08 12.89
C GLU A 10 -0.78 -13.57 13.07
N LYS A 11 -1.68 -14.29 13.73
CA LYS A 11 -1.47 -15.70 14.04
C LYS A 11 -1.36 -16.56 12.81
N GLY A 12 -1.99 -16.17 11.73
CA GLY A 12 -2.03 -16.97 10.52
C GLY A 12 -1.10 -16.50 9.41
N TYR A 13 -0.49 -15.35 9.57
CA TYR A 13 0.18 -14.70 8.43
C TYR A 13 1.24 -15.58 7.78
N TYR A 14 2.22 -16.01 8.55
CA TYR A 14 3.33 -16.79 7.97
C TYR A 14 2.90 -18.15 7.47
N ALA A 15 2.03 -18.81 8.21
CA ALA A 15 1.58 -20.14 7.83
C ALA A 15 0.78 -20.14 6.54
N LYS A 16 0.11 -19.04 6.24
CA LYS A 16 -0.80 -18.94 5.10
C LYS A 16 -0.28 -18.13 3.94
N HIS A 17 0.90 -17.58 4.07
CA HIS A 17 1.47 -16.70 3.05
C HIS A 17 1.56 -17.36 1.68
N PHE A 18 1.98 -18.62 1.64
CA PHE A 18 2.13 -19.35 0.38
C PHE A 18 0.80 -19.80 -0.24
N ALA A 19 -0.26 -19.79 0.57
CA ALA A 19 -1.60 -20.13 0.09
C ALA A 19 -2.45 -18.89 -0.19
N MET A 20 -1.82 -17.74 -0.30
CA MET A 20 -2.48 -16.47 -0.57
C MET A 20 -3.25 -16.50 -1.86
N ASP A 21 -4.43 -15.89 -1.86
CA ASP A 21 -5.18 -15.69 -3.09
C ASP A 21 -4.38 -14.83 -4.05
N HIS A 22 -4.03 -15.42 -5.18
CA HIS A 22 -3.19 -14.76 -6.18
C HIS A 22 -3.81 -13.45 -6.71
N SER A 23 -5.14 -13.37 -6.74
CA SER A 23 -5.82 -12.18 -7.22
C SER A 23 -5.54 -10.94 -6.36
N LEU A 24 -5.37 -11.12 -5.06
CA LEU A 24 -5.03 -10.00 -4.17
C LEU A 24 -3.67 -9.41 -4.51
N LYS A 25 -2.71 -10.28 -4.79
CA LYS A 25 -1.37 -9.84 -5.17
C LYS A 25 -1.38 -9.18 -6.54
N THR A 26 -2.07 -9.78 -7.50
CA THR A 26 -2.17 -9.24 -8.85
C THR A 26 -2.80 -7.85 -8.84
N ASN A 27 -3.86 -7.67 -8.07
CA ASN A 27 -4.51 -6.38 -7.94
C ASN A 27 -3.56 -5.33 -7.37
N ALA A 28 -2.82 -5.68 -6.32
CA ALA A 28 -1.85 -4.77 -5.73
C ALA A 28 -0.74 -4.41 -6.72
N GLN A 29 -0.24 -5.39 -7.46
CA GLN A 29 0.83 -5.15 -8.44
C GLN A 29 0.35 -4.25 -9.58
N ASN A 30 -0.90 -4.41 -10.02
CA ASN A 30 -1.46 -3.53 -11.05
C ASN A 30 -1.60 -2.10 -10.56
N LEU A 31 -2.05 -1.90 -9.32
CA LEU A 31 -2.16 -0.56 -8.73
C LEU A 31 -0.77 0.07 -8.58
N LEU A 32 0.21 -0.71 -8.17
CA LEU A 32 1.59 -0.24 -8.04
C LEU A 32 2.16 0.18 -9.40
N TRP A 33 1.87 -0.60 -10.45
CA TRP A 33 2.31 -0.24 -11.78
C TRP A 33 1.73 1.11 -12.19
N GLU A 34 0.44 1.31 -11.99
CA GLU A 34 -0.21 2.59 -12.27
C GLU A 34 0.43 3.72 -11.47
N PHE A 35 0.65 3.50 -10.18
CA PHE A 35 1.25 4.49 -9.31
C PHE A 35 2.64 4.90 -9.78
N ASN A 36 3.47 3.90 -10.08
CA ASN A 36 4.87 4.14 -10.46
C ASN A 36 5.03 4.73 -11.86
N ASN A 37 3.97 4.72 -12.65
CA ASN A 37 3.96 5.30 -13.99
C ASN A 37 3.17 6.61 -14.07
N THR A 38 2.81 7.21 -12.94
CA THR A 38 2.20 8.53 -12.92
C THR A 38 3.25 9.60 -13.21
N ARG A 39 2.80 10.70 -13.79
CA ARG A 39 3.66 11.86 -14.01
C ARG A 39 3.85 12.62 -12.69
N PRO A 40 4.96 13.39 -12.56
CA PRO A 40 5.20 14.15 -11.33
C PRO A 40 4.09 15.12 -10.96
N ASP A 41 3.34 15.62 -11.94
CA ASP A 41 2.28 16.59 -11.72
C ASP A 41 0.90 15.94 -11.51
N GLU A 42 0.82 14.62 -11.47
CA GLU A 42 -0.44 13.89 -11.28
C GLU A 42 -0.66 13.50 -9.82
N SER A 43 -0.57 14.47 -8.92
CA SER A 43 -0.68 14.20 -7.49
C SER A 43 -2.04 13.65 -7.07
N GLU A 44 -3.11 14.13 -7.71
CA GLU A 44 -4.45 13.63 -7.40
C GLU A 44 -4.63 12.18 -7.83
N LYS A 45 -4.07 11.82 -8.98
CA LYS A 45 -4.12 10.45 -9.46
C LYS A 45 -3.34 9.52 -8.53
N ARG A 46 -2.17 9.95 -8.07
CA ARG A 46 -1.38 9.19 -7.10
C ARG A 46 -2.14 8.98 -5.81
N ALA A 47 -2.76 10.02 -5.29
CA ALA A 47 -3.55 9.94 -4.06
C ALA A 47 -4.69 8.95 -4.23
N SER A 48 -5.38 8.99 -5.35
CA SER A 48 -6.48 8.08 -5.64
C SER A 48 -6.03 6.61 -5.67
N ILE A 49 -4.88 6.36 -6.29
CA ILE A 49 -4.33 5.00 -6.36
C ILE A 49 -3.98 4.50 -4.95
N LEU A 50 -3.36 5.33 -4.13
CA LEU A 50 -3.01 4.95 -2.77
C LEU A 50 -4.24 4.65 -1.93
N GLN A 51 -5.33 5.39 -2.13
CA GLN A 51 -6.59 5.12 -1.44
C GLN A 51 -7.13 3.74 -1.78
N LYS A 52 -6.93 3.29 -3.01
CA LYS A 52 -7.36 1.95 -3.45
C LYS A 52 -6.41 0.85 -2.99
N LEU A 53 -5.12 1.18 -2.87
CA LEU A 53 -4.09 0.20 -2.56
C LEU A 53 -3.99 -0.08 -1.06
N PHE A 54 -3.99 0.98 -0.24
CA PHE A 54 -3.78 0.85 1.19
C PHE A 54 -5.07 0.47 1.91
N GLY A 55 -4.93 -0.20 3.06
CA GLY A 55 -6.06 -0.45 3.93
C GLY A 55 -6.62 0.83 4.51
N THR A 56 -5.73 1.73 4.91
CA THR A 56 -6.08 3.08 5.35
C THR A 56 -5.03 4.02 4.81
N CYS A 57 -5.45 5.12 4.20
CA CYS A 57 -4.51 6.09 3.64
C CYS A 57 -4.92 7.49 4.06
N SER A 58 -4.08 8.11 4.89
CA SER A 58 -4.27 9.50 5.30
C SER A 58 -4.18 10.43 4.10
N PRO A 59 -4.96 11.53 4.05
CA PRO A 59 -4.81 12.52 2.99
C PRO A 59 -3.43 13.17 2.93
N MET A 60 -2.68 13.09 4.01
CA MET A 60 -1.32 13.64 4.08
C MET A 60 -0.25 12.58 3.88
N THR A 61 -0.55 11.57 3.08
CA THR A 61 0.40 10.52 2.71
C THR A 61 1.02 10.87 1.37
N PHE A 62 2.34 11.02 1.35
CA PHE A 62 3.10 11.37 0.16
C PHE A 62 4.17 10.30 -0.09
N ILE A 63 4.07 9.67 -1.25
CA ILE A 63 4.97 8.57 -1.60
C ILE A 63 5.58 8.84 -2.96
N GLU A 64 6.90 8.78 -3.02
CA GLU A 64 7.63 8.94 -4.27
C GLU A 64 7.69 7.60 -5.00
N PRO A 65 7.43 7.56 -6.31
CA PRO A 65 7.77 6.39 -7.12
C PRO A 65 9.30 6.18 -7.10
N ASN A 66 9.84 4.98 -7.16
CA ASN A 66 9.12 3.73 -7.32
C ASN A 66 8.79 3.14 -5.96
N PHE A 67 7.56 2.85 -5.73
CA PHE A 67 7.11 2.24 -4.48
C PHE A 67 6.71 0.78 -4.74
N LYS A 68 7.03 -0.09 -3.78
CA LYS A 68 6.71 -1.51 -3.87
C LYS A 68 6.13 -2.02 -2.55
N CYS A 69 5.16 -2.88 -2.65
CA CYS A 69 4.64 -3.63 -1.51
C CYS A 69 4.02 -4.91 -2.03
N ASP A 70 3.76 -5.88 -1.14
CA ASP A 70 3.17 -7.14 -1.58
C ASP A 70 1.68 -7.00 -1.87
N TYR A 71 0.92 -6.46 -0.94
CA TYR A 71 -0.54 -6.44 -1.05
C TYR A 71 -1.15 -5.06 -0.84
N GLY A 72 -0.57 -4.23 -0.01
CA GLY A 72 -1.02 -2.87 0.24
C GLY A 72 -2.14 -2.74 1.26
N PHE A 73 -3.13 -3.63 1.27
CA PHE A 73 -4.30 -3.48 2.14
C PHE A 73 -3.98 -3.55 3.64
N ASN A 74 -2.83 -4.10 3.99
CA ASN A 74 -2.36 -4.14 5.37
C ASN A 74 -1.44 -2.96 5.71
N ILE A 75 -1.33 -2.00 4.83
CA ILE A 75 -0.61 -0.76 5.07
C ILE A 75 -1.62 0.31 5.50
N HIS A 76 -1.34 0.94 6.63
CA HIS A 76 -2.21 1.98 7.17
C HIS A 76 -1.38 3.20 7.50
N THR A 77 -1.78 4.35 6.98
CA THR A 77 -1.13 5.61 7.30
C THR A 77 -2.10 6.55 8.00
N HIS A 78 -1.61 7.24 9.01
CA HIS A 78 -2.38 8.18 9.81
C HIS A 78 -1.56 9.45 9.97
N GLY A 79 -2.21 10.62 9.88
CA GLY A 79 -1.50 11.88 9.95
C GLY A 79 -0.58 12.07 8.75
N PHE A 80 0.62 12.58 9.00
CA PHE A 80 1.59 12.85 7.94
C PHE A 80 2.50 11.64 7.73
N ALA A 81 2.64 11.23 6.47
CA ALA A 81 3.58 10.16 6.10
C ALA A 81 4.26 10.56 4.79
N PHE A 82 5.59 10.48 4.78
CA PHE A 82 6.40 10.74 3.60
C PHE A 82 7.33 9.55 3.37
N ILE A 83 7.22 8.96 2.20
CA ILE A 83 7.98 7.75 1.85
C ILE A 83 8.70 7.99 0.53
N ASN A 84 10.00 7.72 0.51
CA ASN A 84 10.73 7.66 -0.74
C ASN A 84 11.63 6.42 -0.74
N PHE A 85 12.31 6.16 -1.84
CA PHE A 85 13.06 4.91 -1.95
C PHE A 85 14.29 4.85 -1.04
N VAL A 86 14.69 5.96 -0.45
CA VAL A 86 15.83 6.02 0.45
C VAL A 86 15.42 6.02 1.90
N HIS A 87 14.34 6.74 2.24
CA HIS A 87 13.94 6.98 3.62
C HIS A 87 12.45 6.81 3.81
N LEU A 88 12.10 6.32 5.00
CA LEU A 88 10.73 6.28 5.46
C LEU A 88 10.61 7.23 6.65
N PHE A 89 9.74 8.23 6.52
CA PHE A 89 9.46 9.17 7.60
C PHE A 89 7.98 9.08 7.97
N LEU A 90 7.73 8.69 9.21
CA LEU A 90 6.38 8.67 9.76
C LEU A 90 6.34 9.63 10.93
N MET A 91 5.55 10.67 10.79
CA MET A 91 5.33 11.62 11.87
C MET A 91 3.99 11.31 12.50
N LYS A 92 4.01 11.12 13.81
CA LYS A 92 2.76 10.85 14.51
C LYS A 92 1.87 12.06 14.39
N GLY A 93 0.68 11.85 13.87
CA GLY A 93 -0.32 12.88 13.84
C GLY A 93 -0.78 13.21 15.24
N PRO A 94 -1.42 14.33 15.39
CA PRO A 94 -2.01 14.70 16.67
C PRO A 94 -3.07 13.69 17.09
#